data_6b45e77ac246cb9c9a414d02d090cc10
#
_entry.id   6b45e77ac246cb9c9a414d02d090cc10
#
_cell.length_a   1.000
_cell.length_b   1.000
_cell.length_c   1.000
_cell.angle_alpha   90.00
_cell.angle_beta   90.00
_cell.angle_gamma   90.00
#
_symmetry.space_group_name_H-M   'P 1'
#
loop_
_entity.id
_entity.type
_entity.pdbx_description
1 polymer ?
#
loop_
_entity_poly.entity_id
_entity_poly.type
_entity_poly.pdbx_seq_one_letter_code
_entity_poly.pdbx_strand_id
1 'polypeptide(L)'
;MAEIRKITHTRLNPAIDPLYERLLGSLGSGGLGGTVRDCVETLTAGVRRIYLFQATSPDEDALSYFHCEPQIAVLFPAYAEQYKQLDPIRDIYGSAIRPGTMALQRIKPADIRSAAFRRRFFDEAGIVERVSIVQRGKDSWRGMNLARHASEGTFSDRELDNLVALARLALPMLPISMSNANPTAVLSPAQLEERFGIRCASLTQRERQVCARAALGLSVEATSIELGIAKTSVVTFRQRAYRRLGVTSPYELLGLVAH
;
A
#
# COMPACT_ATOMS: atom_id res chain seq x y z
N MET A 1 16.23 9.27 15.39
CA MET A 1 16.06 9.88 14.04
C MET A 1 16.20 8.76 13.04
N ALA A 2 15.26 8.62 12.09
CA ALA A 2 15.29 7.54 11.11
C ALA A 2 16.60 7.58 10.29
N GLU A 3 17.20 6.42 10.08
CA GLU A 3 18.41 6.30 9.26
C GLU A 3 18.06 6.45 7.79
N ILE A 4 18.74 7.36 7.07
CA ILE A 4 18.60 7.54 5.62
C ILE A 4 19.96 7.27 4.97
N ARG A 5 20.02 6.26 4.09
CA ARG A 5 21.19 5.91 3.28
C ARG A 5 20.96 6.23 1.81
N LYS A 6 21.83 7.06 1.22
CA LYS A 6 21.85 7.26 -0.24
C LYS A 6 22.50 6.05 -0.90
N ILE A 7 21.87 5.55 -1.96
CA ILE A 7 22.35 4.39 -2.71
C ILE A 7 22.99 4.89 -3.99
N THR A 8 24.32 4.86 -4.07
CA THR A 8 25.10 5.35 -5.21
C THR A 8 25.50 4.24 -6.17
N HIS A 9 25.85 3.08 -5.64
CA HIS A 9 26.27 1.91 -6.44
C HIS A 9 25.65 0.64 -5.87
N THR A 10 25.29 -0.30 -6.76
CA THR A 10 24.89 -1.64 -6.37
C THR A 10 25.69 -2.63 -7.20
N ARG A 11 26.30 -3.60 -6.56
CA ARG A 11 26.89 -4.75 -7.25
C ARG A 11 25.76 -5.60 -7.84
N LEU A 12 26.04 -6.31 -8.92
CA LEU A 12 25.15 -7.38 -9.39
C LEU A 12 24.90 -8.33 -8.22
N ASN A 13 23.64 -8.63 -7.97
CA ASN A 13 23.24 -9.46 -6.85
C ASN A 13 22.67 -10.78 -7.39
N PRO A 14 23.38 -11.91 -7.23
CA PRO A 14 22.95 -13.20 -7.76
C PRO A 14 21.54 -13.63 -7.27
N ALA A 15 21.08 -13.12 -6.13
CA ALA A 15 19.74 -13.41 -5.64
C ALA A 15 18.64 -12.81 -6.52
N ILE A 16 18.94 -11.83 -7.36
CA ILE A 16 17.96 -11.13 -8.20
C ILE A 16 17.90 -11.74 -9.61
N ASP A 17 18.95 -12.39 -10.08
CA ASP A 17 19.01 -12.94 -11.43
C ASP A 17 17.82 -13.86 -11.76
N PRO A 18 17.41 -14.80 -10.90
CA PRO A 18 16.25 -15.65 -11.15
C PRO A 18 14.91 -14.88 -11.18
N LEU A 19 14.87 -13.68 -10.58
CA LEU A 19 13.66 -12.85 -10.47
C LEU A 19 13.52 -11.89 -11.66
N TYR A 20 14.58 -11.66 -12.39
CA TYR A 20 14.63 -10.70 -13.50
C TYR A 20 13.64 -11.08 -14.62
N GLU A 21 13.66 -12.33 -15.07
CA GLU A 21 12.75 -12.81 -16.10
C GLU A 21 11.28 -12.72 -15.65
N ARG A 22 11.00 -13.03 -14.40
CA ARG A 22 9.65 -12.90 -13.83
C ARG A 22 9.16 -11.46 -13.85
N LEU A 23 10.01 -10.50 -13.47
CA LEU A 23 9.69 -9.08 -13.51
C LEU A 23 9.44 -8.60 -14.94
N LEU A 24 10.32 -8.95 -15.89
CA LEU A 24 10.15 -8.59 -17.30
C LEU A 24 8.89 -9.20 -17.90
N GLY A 25 8.63 -10.47 -17.64
CA GLY A 25 7.43 -11.16 -18.11
C GLY A 25 6.12 -10.60 -17.55
N SER A 26 6.17 -9.87 -16.44
CA SER A 26 5.00 -9.20 -15.85
C SER A 26 4.75 -7.80 -16.42
N LEU A 27 5.66 -7.25 -17.23
CA LEU A 27 5.47 -5.96 -17.87
C LEU A 27 4.27 -6.01 -18.84
N GLY A 28 3.39 -5.03 -18.71
CA GLY A 28 2.21 -4.92 -19.57
C GLY A 28 1.03 -5.84 -19.21
N SER A 29 1.21 -6.77 -18.27
CA SER A 29 0.13 -7.67 -17.83
C SER A 29 -0.77 -7.08 -16.74
N GLY A 30 -0.44 -5.90 -16.22
CA GLY A 30 -1.08 -5.33 -15.01
C GLY A 30 -0.69 -6.04 -13.71
N GLY A 31 0.11 -7.11 -13.79
CA GLY A 31 0.50 -7.95 -12.65
C GLY A 31 1.82 -7.60 -11.99
N LEU A 32 2.54 -6.57 -12.46
CA LEU A 32 3.89 -6.23 -11.96
C LEU A 32 3.92 -6.05 -10.45
N GLY A 33 2.92 -5.39 -9.86
CA GLY A 33 2.85 -5.18 -8.41
C GLY A 33 2.79 -6.49 -7.61
N GLY A 34 1.97 -7.43 -8.06
CA GLY A 34 1.90 -8.77 -7.49
C GLY A 34 3.21 -9.54 -7.65
N THR A 35 3.82 -9.48 -8.84
CA THR A 35 5.12 -10.10 -9.09
C THR A 35 6.22 -9.54 -8.19
N VAL A 36 6.25 -8.22 -7.98
CA VAL A 36 7.21 -7.60 -7.04
C VAL A 36 6.98 -8.11 -5.62
N ARG A 37 5.73 -8.24 -5.18
CA ARG A 37 5.39 -8.83 -3.88
C ARG A 37 5.96 -10.25 -3.74
N ASP A 38 5.70 -11.11 -4.72
CA ASP A 38 6.20 -12.49 -4.72
C ASP A 38 7.73 -12.55 -4.70
N CYS A 39 8.39 -11.62 -5.40
CA CYS A 39 9.85 -11.48 -5.35
C CYS A 39 10.32 -11.05 -3.95
N VAL A 40 9.64 -10.13 -3.29
CA VAL A 40 9.95 -9.73 -1.91
C VAL A 40 9.84 -10.94 -0.97
N GLU A 41 8.77 -11.73 -1.07
CA GLU A 41 8.58 -12.93 -0.25
C GLU A 41 9.66 -14.01 -0.50
N THR A 42 10.23 -14.03 -1.70
CA THR A 42 11.36 -14.93 -2.02
C THR A 42 12.67 -14.44 -1.37
N LEU A 43 12.85 -13.12 -1.26
CA LEU A 43 14.10 -12.51 -0.77
C LEU A 43 14.15 -12.31 0.74
N THR A 44 13.00 -12.23 1.38
CA THR A 44 12.88 -11.99 2.82
C THR A 44 11.55 -12.49 3.37
N ALA A 45 11.57 -13.04 4.57
CA ALA A 45 10.37 -13.50 5.25
C ALA A 45 9.71 -12.38 6.10
N GLY A 46 8.45 -12.60 6.47
CA GLY A 46 7.77 -11.82 7.50
C GLY A 46 7.42 -10.37 7.12
N VAL A 47 7.39 -10.05 5.83
CA VAL A 47 6.88 -8.76 5.36
C VAL A 47 5.36 -8.77 5.52
N ARG A 48 4.87 -7.98 6.48
CA ARG A 48 3.45 -7.89 6.83
C ARG A 48 2.67 -6.95 5.92
N ARG A 49 3.36 -5.92 5.41
CA ARG A 49 2.77 -4.90 4.54
C ARG A 49 3.75 -4.53 3.45
N ILE A 50 3.23 -4.47 2.24
CA ILE A 50 3.96 -3.97 1.08
C ILE A 50 3.06 -3.02 0.29
N TYR A 51 3.60 -1.90 -0.14
CA TYR A 51 2.95 -1.07 -1.15
C TYR A 51 3.98 -0.39 -2.03
N LEU A 52 3.61 -0.28 -3.31
CA LEU A 52 4.38 0.39 -4.36
C LEU A 52 3.62 1.65 -4.74
N PHE A 53 4.34 2.76 -4.89
CA PHE A 53 3.71 4.04 -5.16
C PHE A 53 4.53 4.90 -6.10
N GLN A 54 3.84 5.86 -6.73
CA GLN A 54 4.44 7.01 -7.39
C GLN A 54 3.77 8.27 -6.85
N ALA A 55 4.57 9.30 -6.58
CA ALA A 55 4.12 10.64 -6.19
C ALA A 55 4.78 11.66 -7.12
N THR A 56 4.03 12.66 -7.57
CA THR A 56 4.56 13.77 -8.37
C THR A 56 5.21 14.83 -7.48
N SER A 57 4.65 15.04 -6.29
CA SER A 57 5.19 15.95 -5.28
C SER A 57 4.99 15.37 -3.87
N PRO A 58 5.86 15.70 -2.91
CA PRO A 58 5.66 15.35 -1.51
C PRO A 58 4.36 15.89 -0.90
N ASP A 59 3.86 16.99 -1.44
CA ASP A 59 2.72 17.73 -0.91
C ASP A 59 1.41 17.49 -1.67
N GLU A 60 1.49 16.93 -2.89
CA GLU A 60 0.30 16.61 -3.67
C GLU A 60 -0.39 15.33 -3.18
N ASP A 61 -1.72 15.33 -3.27
CA ASP A 61 -2.55 14.18 -2.92
C ASP A 61 -2.54 13.06 -3.98
N ALA A 62 -1.90 13.30 -5.11
CA ALA A 62 -1.80 12.38 -6.24
C ALA A 62 -0.75 11.28 -6.00
N LEU A 63 -0.98 10.45 -5.00
CA LEU A 63 -0.28 9.20 -4.87
C LEU A 63 -0.95 8.16 -5.78
N SER A 64 -0.24 7.72 -6.81
CA SER A 64 -0.65 6.55 -7.60
C SER A 64 -0.05 5.31 -6.97
N TYR A 65 -0.92 4.37 -6.57
CA TYR A 65 -0.49 3.09 -6.01
C TYR A 65 -0.50 2.02 -7.11
N PHE A 66 0.63 1.35 -7.29
CA PHE A 66 0.76 0.24 -8.25
C PHE A 66 0.43 -1.11 -7.62
N HIS A 67 0.66 -1.23 -6.32
CA HIS A 67 0.29 -2.37 -5.52
C HIS A 67 0.09 -1.91 -4.08
N CYS A 68 -0.99 -2.36 -3.49
CA CYS A 68 -1.27 -2.15 -2.09
C CYS A 68 -2.11 -3.31 -1.57
N GLU A 69 -1.70 -3.86 -0.45
CA GLU A 69 -2.53 -4.86 0.22
C GLU A 69 -3.82 -4.22 0.74
N PRO A 70 -4.95 -4.95 0.68
CA PRO A 70 -6.25 -4.42 1.11
C PRO A 70 -6.25 -3.81 2.51
N GLN A 71 -5.49 -4.41 3.45
CA GLN A 71 -5.37 -3.91 4.83
C GLN A 71 -4.74 -2.51 4.91
N ILE A 72 -3.90 -2.16 3.94
CA ILE A 72 -3.24 -0.86 3.87
C ILE A 72 -4.15 0.14 3.16
N ALA A 73 -4.83 -0.29 2.10
CA ALA A 73 -5.73 0.57 1.34
C ALA A 73 -6.81 1.21 2.22
N VAL A 74 -7.33 0.47 3.20
CA VAL A 74 -8.31 0.96 4.17
C VAL A 74 -7.79 2.11 5.04
N LEU A 75 -6.47 2.24 5.16
CA LEU A 75 -5.85 3.30 5.96
C LEU A 75 -5.62 4.59 5.17
N PHE A 76 -5.70 4.55 3.84
CA PHE A 76 -5.35 5.70 3.00
C PHE A 76 -6.19 6.96 3.22
N PRO A 77 -7.53 6.91 3.35
CA PRO A 77 -8.29 8.12 3.60
C PRO A 77 -7.84 8.83 4.87
N ALA A 78 -7.75 8.10 5.98
CA ALA A 78 -7.27 8.65 7.23
C ALA A 78 -5.80 9.09 7.16
N TYR A 79 -4.97 8.35 6.44
CA TYR A 79 -3.58 8.71 6.22
C TYR A 79 -3.47 10.05 5.47
N ALA A 80 -4.19 10.22 4.38
CA ALA A 80 -4.16 11.43 3.56
C ALA A 80 -4.61 12.67 4.36
N GLU A 81 -5.69 12.54 5.12
CA GLU A 81 -6.27 13.66 5.87
C GLU A 81 -5.47 14.03 7.13
N GLN A 82 -4.98 13.05 7.89
CA GLN A 82 -4.53 13.27 9.26
C GLN A 82 -3.06 12.93 9.50
N TYR A 83 -2.49 12.00 8.74
CA TYR A 83 -1.20 11.39 9.08
C TYR A 83 -0.09 11.65 8.07
N LYS A 84 -0.39 12.04 6.86
CA LYS A 84 0.59 12.27 5.77
C LYS A 84 1.72 13.21 6.19
N GLN A 85 1.37 14.31 6.89
CA GLN A 85 2.36 15.29 7.36
C GLN A 85 3.21 14.79 8.54
N LEU A 86 2.77 13.72 9.20
CA LEU A 86 3.45 13.13 10.35
C LEU A 86 4.34 11.93 9.97
N ASP A 87 4.29 11.51 8.70
CA ASP A 87 5.04 10.35 8.21
C ASP A 87 6.52 10.70 8.04
N PRO A 88 7.44 9.97 8.71
CA PRO A 88 8.89 10.17 8.55
C PRO A 88 9.41 10.00 7.12
N ILE A 89 8.66 9.41 6.18
CA ILE A 89 9.07 9.31 4.77
C ILE A 89 9.30 10.70 4.15
N ARG A 90 8.69 11.73 4.69
CA ARG A 90 8.89 13.12 4.25
C ARG A 90 10.34 13.59 4.36
N ASP A 91 11.10 13.03 5.29
CA ASP A 91 12.52 13.35 5.44
C ASP A 91 13.32 12.94 4.19
N ILE A 92 12.89 11.88 3.46
CA ILE A 92 13.50 11.51 2.17
C ILE A 92 13.22 12.59 1.12
N TYR A 93 11.99 13.05 1.02
CA TYR A 93 11.60 14.06 0.02
C TYR A 93 12.29 15.40 0.26
N GLY A 94 12.51 15.77 1.53
CA GLY A 94 13.27 16.97 1.91
C GLY A 94 14.78 16.83 1.75
N SER A 95 15.29 15.62 1.54
CA SER A 95 16.74 15.39 1.36
C SER A 95 17.18 15.71 -0.07
N ALA A 96 18.43 16.24 -0.22
CA ALA A 96 19.00 16.59 -1.52
C ALA A 96 19.38 15.33 -2.33
N ILE A 97 18.37 14.55 -2.74
CA ILE A 97 18.54 13.38 -3.60
C ILE A 97 18.44 13.83 -5.05
N ARG A 98 19.45 13.52 -5.87
CA ARG A 98 19.48 13.87 -7.30
C ARG A 98 18.53 12.97 -8.10
N PRO A 99 17.89 13.48 -9.18
CA PRO A 99 17.16 12.63 -10.12
C PRO A 99 18.00 11.43 -10.57
N GLY A 100 17.36 10.26 -10.69
CA GLY A 100 18.03 9.00 -11.05
C GLY A 100 18.63 8.24 -9.87
N THR A 101 18.72 8.85 -8.67
CA THR A 101 19.25 8.18 -7.48
C THR A 101 18.16 7.59 -6.59
N MET A 102 18.58 6.70 -5.69
CA MET A 102 17.72 6.04 -4.73
C MET A 102 18.17 6.35 -3.30
N ALA A 103 17.22 6.33 -2.38
CA ALA A 103 17.47 6.35 -0.95
C ALA A 103 16.74 5.18 -0.28
N LEU A 104 17.34 4.66 0.77
CA LEU A 104 16.74 3.71 1.69
C LEU A 104 16.59 4.41 3.03
N GLN A 105 15.40 4.32 3.61
CA GLN A 105 15.11 4.80 4.97
C GLN A 105 14.62 3.64 5.82
N ARG A 106 15.19 3.49 6.99
CA ARG A 106 14.74 2.56 8.03
C ARG A 106 14.04 3.35 9.12
N ILE A 107 12.90 2.88 9.54
CA ILE A 107 12.07 3.53 10.57
C ILE A 107 11.64 2.48 11.58
N LYS A 108 12.01 2.68 12.82
CA LYS A 108 11.56 1.90 13.98
C LYS A 108 10.57 2.72 14.80
N PRO A 109 9.72 2.11 15.64
CA PRO A 109 8.77 2.85 16.48
C PRO A 109 9.41 3.98 17.29
N ALA A 110 10.65 3.79 17.76
CA ALA A 110 11.40 4.79 18.53
C ALA A 110 11.81 6.04 17.72
N ASP A 111 11.86 5.94 16.38
CA ASP A 111 12.22 7.05 15.49
C ASP A 111 11.05 7.99 15.21
N ILE A 112 9.83 7.57 15.56
CA ILE A 112 8.59 8.27 15.19
C ILE A 112 8.23 9.30 16.27
N ARG A 113 8.23 10.57 15.88
CA ARG A 113 7.91 11.67 16.78
C ARG A 113 6.43 11.73 17.18
N SER A 114 5.53 11.45 16.25
CA SER A 114 4.09 11.47 16.50
C SER A 114 3.62 10.19 17.17
N ALA A 115 3.17 10.28 18.42
CA ALA A 115 2.61 9.15 19.15
C ALA A 115 1.35 8.58 18.46
N ALA A 116 0.52 9.44 17.85
CA ALA A 116 -0.68 9.03 17.14
C ALA A 116 -0.33 8.23 15.87
N PHE A 117 0.64 8.72 15.08
CA PHE A 117 1.13 8.01 13.90
C PHE A 117 1.75 6.67 14.28
N ARG A 118 2.65 6.66 15.30
CA ARG A 118 3.29 5.43 15.79
C ARG A 118 2.27 4.39 16.22
N ARG A 119 1.33 4.77 17.08
CA ARG A 119 0.28 3.86 17.56
C ARG A 119 -0.49 3.25 16.39
N ARG A 120 -0.98 4.09 15.45
CA ARG A 120 -1.85 3.66 14.34
C ARG A 120 -1.15 2.76 13.33
N PHE A 121 0.09 3.07 12.97
CA PHE A 121 0.78 2.41 11.86
C PHE A 121 1.80 1.37 12.29
N PHE A 122 2.23 1.40 13.56
CA PHE A 122 3.23 0.48 14.08
C PHE A 122 2.71 -0.36 15.24
N ASP A 123 2.32 0.27 16.35
CA ASP A 123 2.03 -0.45 17.59
C ASP A 123 0.79 -1.36 17.43
N GLU A 124 -0.33 -0.84 16.92
CA GLU A 124 -1.56 -1.61 16.69
C GLU A 124 -1.40 -2.75 15.67
N ALA A 125 -0.43 -2.62 14.77
CA ALA A 125 -0.16 -3.61 13.74
C ALA A 125 1.00 -4.56 14.09
N GLY A 126 1.65 -4.37 15.23
CA GLY A 126 2.82 -5.15 15.65
C GLY A 126 4.03 -4.96 14.73
N ILE A 127 4.17 -3.78 14.10
CA ILE A 127 5.28 -3.49 13.19
C ILE A 127 6.51 -3.05 13.99
N VAL A 128 7.62 -3.76 13.80
CA VAL A 128 8.90 -3.47 14.45
C VAL A 128 9.80 -2.58 13.61
N GLU A 129 9.67 -2.66 12.30
CA GLU A 129 10.44 -1.85 11.36
C GLU A 129 9.68 -1.63 10.04
N ARG A 130 9.78 -0.42 9.50
CA ARG A 130 9.41 -0.09 8.12
C ARG A 130 10.66 0.31 7.35
N VAL A 131 10.80 -0.25 6.16
CA VAL A 131 11.83 0.12 5.19
C VAL A 131 11.15 0.79 4.01
N SER A 132 11.63 1.97 3.64
CA SER A 132 11.19 2.72 2.47
C SER A 132 12.35 2.84 1.50
N ILE A 133 12.22 2.27 0.31
CA ILE A 133 13.19 2.40 -0.78
C ILE A 133 12.56 3.31 -1.83
N VAL A 134 13.14 4.49 -2.03
CA VAL A 134 12.55 5.53 -2.85
C VAL A 134 13.53 5.95 -3.93
N GLN A 135 13.07 6.00 -5.16
CA GLN A 135 13.80 6.51 -6.33
C GLN A 135 13.27 7.88 -6.71
N ARG A 136 14.15 8.86 -6.86
CA ARG A 136 13.80 10.14 -7.46
C ARG A 136 13.88 10.05 -8.97
N GLY A 137 12.74 10.23 -9.66
CA GLY A 137 12.68 10.47 -11.09
C GLY A 137 12.96 11.94 -11.42
N LYS A 138 12.74 12.33 -12.67
CA LYS A 138 12.85 13.74 -13.11
C LYS A 138 11.73 14.58 -12.44
N ASP A 139 10.50 14.13 -12.59
CA ASP A 139 9.29 14.86 -12.16
C ASP A 139 8.41 14.03 -11.22
N SER A 140 8.96 12.99 -10.63
CA SER A 140 8.21 12.09 -9.74
C SER A 140 9.11 11.34 -8.77
N TRP A 141 8.50 10.84 -7.69
CA TRP A 141 9.09 9.91 -6.76
C TRP A 141 8.41 8.56 -6.89
N ARG A 142 9.17 7.49 -6.86
CA ARG A 142 8.66 6.12 -6.87
C ARG A 142 9.19 5.40 -5.65
N GLY A 143 8.37 4.60 -5.03
CA GLY A 143 8.80 3.94 -3.81
C GLY A 143 8.20 2.57 -3.61
N MET A 144 8.91 1.79 -2.83
CA MET A 144 8.51 0.53 -2.27
C MET A 144 8.64 0.63 -0.75
N ASN A 145 7.52 0.50 -0.06
CA ASN A 145 7.46 0.47 1.40
C ASN A 145 7.16 -0.95 1.88
N LEU A 146 7.96 -1.41 2.82
CA LEU A 146 7.91 -2.74 3.40
C LEU A 146 7.84 -2.61 4.91
N ALA A 147 6.90 -3.28 5.55
CA ALA A 147 6.80 -3.29 7.01
C ALA A 147 6.85 -4.71 7.54
N ARG A 148 7.70 -4.94 8.55
CA ARG A 148 7.95 -6.25 9.15
C ARG A 148 7.33 -6.33 10.54
N HIS A 149 6.72 -7.46 10.81
CA HIS A 149 6.12 -7.75 12.11
C HIS A 149 7.19 -8.11 13.16
N ALA A 150 6.91 -7.84 14.41
CA ALA A 150 7.84 -8.06 15.53
C ALA A 150 8.26 -9.53 15.71
N SER A 151 7.42 -10.50 15.27
CA SER A 151 7.79 -11.92 15.29
C SER A 151 9.03 -12.27 14.48
N GLU A 152 9.35 -11.45 13.46
CA GLU A 152 10.45 -11.71 12.52
C GLU A 152 11.69 -10.83 12.81
N GLY A 153 11.59 -9.93 13.78
CA GLY A 153 12.66 -8.97 14.08
C GLY A 153 12.84 -7.90 12.99
N THR A 154 13.98 -7.24 13.00
CA THR A 154 14.33 -6.20 12.02
C THR A 154 14.98 -6.81 10.77
N PHE A 155 14.97 -6.05 9.66
CA PHE A 155 15.66 -6.46 8.43
C PHE A 155 17.18 -6.51 8.66
N SER A 156 17.81 -7.59 8.20
CA SER A 156 19.26 -7.69 8.12
C SER A 156 19.82 -6.87 6.96
N ASP A 157 21.10 -6.50 7.01
CA ASP A 157 21.74 -5.75 5.92
C ASP A 157 21.72 -6.53 4.60
N ARG A 158 21.87 -7.85 4.64
CA ARG A 158 21.77 -8.71 3.46
C ARG A 158 20.38 -8.65 2.82
N GLU A 159 19.32 -8.70 3.61
CA GLU A 159 17.94 -8.56 3.11
C GLU A 159 17.73 -7.17 2.51
N LEU A 160 18.24 -6.13 3.15
CA LEU A 160 18.17 -4.76 2.64
C LEU A 160 18.89 -4.61 1.30
N ASP A 161 20.08 -5.19 1.16
CA ASP A 161 20.82 -5.15 -0.11
C ASP A 161 20.05 -5.89 -1.23
N ASN A 162 19.42 -7.02 -0.92
CA ASN A 162 18.56 -7.73 -1.85
C ASN A 162 17.33 -6.90 -2.26
N LEU A 163 16.65 -6.31 -1.30
CA LEU A 163 15.47 -5.46 -1.54
C LEU A 163 15.83 -4.20 -2.34
N VAL A 164 16.98 -3.61 -2.09
CA VAL A 164 17.51 -2.49 -2.90
C VAL A 164 17.78 -2.90 -4.33
N ALA A 165 18.38 -4.08 -4.54
CA ALA A 165 18.63 -4.61 -5.86
C ALA A 165 17.32 -4.90 -6.63
N LEU A 166 16.32 -5.48 -5.95
CA LEU A 166 14.96 -5.65 -6.50
C LEU A 166 14.33 -4.31 -6.86
N ALA A 167 14.36 -3.33 -5.96
CA ALA A 167 13.76 -2.02 -6.18
C ALA A 167 14.39 -1.27 -7.36
N ARG A 168 15.70 -1.44 -7.62
CA ARG A 168 16.38 -0.88 -8.80
C ARG A 168 15.81 -1.36 -10.12
N LEU A 169 15.37 -2.59 -10.18
CA LEU A 169 14.70 -3.14 -11.36
C LEU A 169 13.22 -2.77 -11.38
N ALA A 170 12.52 -2.98 -10.30
CA ALA A 170 11.07 -2.86 -10.23
C ALA A 170 10.57 -1.41 -10.32
N LEU A 171 11.19 -0.45 -9.60
CA LEU A 171 10.67 0.91 -9.55
C LEU A 171 10.68 1.64 -10.90
N PRO A 172 11.71 1.51 -11.77
CA PRO A 172 11.65 2.06 -13.13
C PRO A 172 10.57 1.41 -14.02
N MET A 173 10.20 0.16 -13.75
CA MET A 173 9.20 -0.57 -14.52
C MET A 173 7.76 -0.15 -14.20
N LEU A 174 7.51 0.42 -13.03
CA LEU A 174 6.16 0.79 -12.59
C LEU A 174 5.42 1.69 -13.59
N PRO A 175 6.01 2.80 -14.11
CA PRO A 175 5.30 3.64 -15.09
C PRO A 175 5.03 2.93 -16.42
N ILE A 176 5.91 2.02 -16.84
CA ILE A 176 5.76 1.24 -18.07
C ILE A 176 4.57 0.31 -17.94
N SER A 177 4.44 -0.33 -16.79
CA SER A 177 3.30 -1.21 -16.49
C SER A 177 1.96 -0.46 -16.46
N MET A 178 1.98 0.83 -16.08
CA MET A 178 0.76 1.67 -16.07
C MET A 178 0.27 2.05 -17.46
N SER A 179 1.16 2.19 -18.43
CA SER A 179 0.75 2.57 -19.79
C SER A 179 -0.21 1.56 -20.41
N ASN A 180 -0.24 0.34 -19.88
CA ASN A 180 -1.05 -0.78 -20.37
C ASN A 180 -2.08 -1.31 -19.34
N ALA A 181 -2.06 -0.83 -18.12
CA ALA A 181 -3.01 -1.20 -17.09
C ALA A 181 -3.72 0.05 -16.58
N ASN A 182 -5.04 -0.02 -16.45
CA ASN A 182 -5.74 0.94 -15.61
C ASN A 182 -5.01 0.99 -14.25
N PRO A 183 -4.60 2.18 -13.76
CA PRO A 183 -4.02 2.25 -12.43
C PRO A 183 -4.97 1.55 -11.49
N THR A 184 -4.45 0.80 -10.52
CA THR A 184 -5.24 0.38 -9.37
C THR A 184 -5.65 1.68 -8.69
N ALA A 185 -6.60 2.35 -9.27
CA ALA A 185 -7.30 3.46 -8.68
C ALA A 185 -7.72 2.96 -7.31
N VAL A 186 -7.51 3.73 -6.29
CA VAL A 186 -8.29 3.62 -5.06
C VAL A 186 -9.70 3.38 -5.55
N LEU A 187 -10.19 2.14 -5.41
CA LEU A 187 -11.46 1.76 -5.99
C LEU A 187 -12.49 2.77 -5.49
N SER A 188 -13.11 3.51 -6.37
CA SER A 188 -14.17 4.42 -5.97
C SER A 188 -15.32 3.63 -5.36
N PRO A 189 -16.12 4.21 -4.48
CA PRO A 189 -17.33 3.54 -3.99
C PRO A 189 -18.16 2.93 -5.11
N ALA A 190 -18.30 3.65 -6.24
CA ALA A 190 -19.06 3.17 -7.42
C ALA A 190 -18.45 1.91 -8.04
N GLN A 191 -17.14 1.86 -8.20
CA GLN A 191 -16.46 0.68 -8.75
C GLN A 191 -16.57 -0.54 -7.82
N LEU A 192 -16.53 -0.33 -6.49
CA LEU A 192 -16.76 -1.40 -5.54
C LEU A 192 -18.22 -1.85 -5.54
N GLU A 193 -19.17 -0.94 -5.64
CA GLU A 193 -20.60 -1.26 -5.78
C GLU A 193 -20.85 -2.17 -7.00
N GLU A 194 -20.23 -1.84 -8.13
CA GLU A 194 -20.31 -2.65 -9.35
C GLU A 194 -19.70 -4.04 -9.14
N ARG A 195 -18.50 -4.13 -8.57
CA ARG A 195 -17.85 -5.41 -8.27
C ARG A 195 -18.65 -6.25 -7.29
N PHE A 196 -19.23 -5.66 -6.24
CA PHE A 196 -20.16 -6.35 -5.35
C PHE A 196 -21.42 -6.81 -6.10
N GLY A 197 -21.88 -6.06 -7.10
CA GLY A 197 -23.00 -6.46 -7.96
C GLY A 197 -22.71 -7.72 -8.77
N ILE A 198 -21.49 -7.82 -9.30
CA ILE A 198 -21.06 -8.96 -10.12
C ILE A 198 -20.77 -10.19 -9.25
N ARG A 199 -20.01 -10.02 -8.15
CA ARG A 199 -19.48 -11.14 -7.36
C ARG A 199 -20.35 -11.56 -6.19
N CYS A 200 -21.17 -10.66 -5.68
CA CYS A 200 -22.04 -10.87 -4.54
C CYS A 200 -23.50 -10.57 -4.91
N ALA A 201 -24.01 -11.28 -5.90
CA ALA A 201 -25.36 -11.06 -6.44
C ALA A 201 -26.49 -11.16 -5.39
N SER A 202 -26.22 -11.80 -4.26
CA SER A 202 -27.16 -11.89 -3.14
C SER A 202 -27.39 -10.56 -2.40
N LEU A 203 -26.51 -9.57 -2.59
CA LEU A 203 -26.63 -8.26 -1.95
C LEU A 203 -27.64 -7.36 -2.67
N THR A 204 -28.50 -6.71 -1.93
CA THR A 204 -29.33 -5.61 -2.44
C THR A 204 -28.48 -4.40 -2.80
N GLN A 205 -29.01 -3.49 -3.62
CA GLN A 205 -28.30 -2.25 -4.01
C GLN A 205 -27.82 -1.45 -2.78
N ARG A 206 -28.68 -1.31 -1.76
CA ARG A 206 -28.32 -0.57 -0.53
C ARG A 206 -27.25 -1.28 0.28
N GLU A 207 -27.27 -2.60 0.34
CA GLU A 207 -26.21 -3.37 1.01
C GLU A 207 -24.87 -3.23 0.26
N ARG A 208 -24.86 -3.24 -1.08
CA ARG A 208 -23.67 -3.00 -1.91
C ARG A 208 -23.09 -1.61 -1.65
N GLN A 209 -23.92 -0.58 -1.61
CA GLN A 209 -23.51 0.80 -1.34
C GLN A 209 -22.84 0.92 0.03
N VAL A 210 -23.43 0.33 1.06
CA VAL A 210 -22.87 0.34 2.42
C VAL A 210 -21.60 -0.50 2.51
N CYS A 211 -21.58 -1.68 1.89
CA CYS A 211 -20.39 -2.54 1.86
C CYS A 211 -19.22 -1.90 1.13
N ALA A 212 -19.46 -1.21 0.01
CA ALA A 212 -18.42 -0.50 -0.72
C ALA A 212 -17.72 0.55 0.15
N ARG A 213 -18.48 1.34 0.87
CA ARG A 213 -17.96 2.37 1.79
C ARG A 213 -17.28 1.76 3.01
N ALA A 214 -17.86 0.69 3.57
CA ALA A 214 -17.22 -0.03 4.66
C ALA A 214 -15.88 -0.64 4.22
N ALA A 215 -15.80 -1.23 3.03
CA ALA A 215 -14.56 -1.76 2.46
C ALA A 215 -13.50 -0.67 2.23
N LEU A 216 -13.91 0.56 1.96
CA LEU A 216 -13.03 1.74 1.88
C LEU A 216 -12.70 2.36 3.26
N GLY A 217 -13.18 1.76 4.35
CA GLY A 217 -12.89 2.22 5.70
C GLY A 217 -13.71 3.42 6.18
N LEU A 218 -14.76 3.82 5.44
CA LEU A 218 -15.64 4.90 5.89
C LEU A 218 -16.36 4.51 7.18
N SER A 219 -16.45 5.48 8.09
CA SER A 219 -17.23 5.32 9.32
C SER A 219 -18.73 5.21 9.02
N VAL A 220 -19.49 4.71 9.98
CA VAL A 220 -20.97 4.71 9.89
C VAL A 220 -21.51 6.12 9.67
N GLU A 221 -20.91 7.11 10.30
CA GLU A 221 -21.29 8.51 10.18
C GLU A 221 -21.03 9.06 8.79
N ALA A 222 -19.79 8.89 8.28
CA ALA A 222 -19.41 9.31 6.93
C ALA A 222 -20.29 8.63 5.86
N THR A 223 -20.53 7.32 6.00
CA THR A 223 -21.42 6.55 5.10
C THR A 223 -22.86 7.07 5.16
N SER A 224 -23.37 7.43 6.34
CA SER A 224 -24.71 7.98 6.55
C SER A 224 -24.89 9.32 5.82
N ILE A 225 -23.91 10.21 5.92
CA ILE A 225 -23.91 11.52 5.29
C ILE A 225 -23.84 11.35 3.75
N GLU A 226 -22.92 10.55 3.25
CA GLU A 226 -22.70 10.35 1.81
C GLU A 226 -23.89 9.69 1.12
N LEU A 227 -24.54 8.74 1.76
CA LEU A 227 -25.70 8.02 1.19
C LEU A 227 -27.05 8.70 1.50
N GLY A 228 -27.08 9.74 2.33
CA GLY A 228 -28.31 10.42 2.75
C GLY A 228 -29.27 9.53 3.51
N ILE A 229 -28.77 8.61 4.37
CA ILE A 229 -29.58 7.67 5.17
C ILE A 229 -29.21 7.74 6.65
N ALA A 230 -30.11 7.29 7.53
CA ALA A 230 -29.86 7.29 8.96
C ALA A 230 -28.70 6.36 9.35
N LYS A 231 -27.91 6.73 10.37
CA LYS A 231 -26.81 5.89 10.91
C LYS A 231 -27.29 4.49 11.29
N THR A 232 -28.48 4.37 11.86
CA THR A 232 -29.09 3.08 12.20
C THR A 232 -29.36 2.22 10.96
N SER A 233 -29.73 2.83 9.84
CA SER A 233 -29.92 2.14 8.57
C SER A 233 -28.58 1.62 8.02
N VAL A 234 -27.50 2.41 8.10
CA VAL A 234 -26.14 1.96 7.71
C VAL A 234 -25.75 0.72 8.51
N VAL A 235 -25.90 0.75 9.84
CA VAL A 235 -25.60 -0.39 10.71
C VAL A 235 -26.41 -1.61 10.33
N THR A 236 -27.71 -1.45 10.09
CA THR A 236 -28.62 -2.54 9.73
C THR A 236 -28.23 -3.17 8.38
N PHE A 237 -28.00 -2.38 7.35
CA PHE A 237 -27.58 -2.88 6.03
C PHE A 237 -26.22 -3.59 6.11
N ARG A 238 -25.27 -3.03 6.86
CA ARG A 238 -23.96 -3.64 7.08
C ARG A 238 -24.07 -5.00 7.76
N GLN A 239 -24.84 -5.10 8.85
CA GLN A 239 -25.03 -6.35 9.56
C GLN A 239 -25.72 -7.43 8.71
N ARG A 240 -26.74 -7.04 7.93
CA ARG A 240 -27.42 -7.97 7.01
C ARG A 240 -26.47 -8.49 5.92
N ALA A 241 -25.71 -7.59 5.31
CA ALA A 241 -24.73 -7.94 4.30
C ALA A 241 -23.64 -8.87 4.86
N TYR A 242 -23.07 -8.54 6.01
CA TYR A 242 -22.05 -9.34 6.66
C TYR A 242 -22.53 -10.75 6.97
N ARG A 243 -23.72 -10.89 7.53
CA ARG A 243 -24.33 -12.20 7.78
C ARG A 243 -24.54 -13.00 6.50
N ARG A 244 -25.00 -12.34 5.42
CA ARG A 244 -25.26 -12.98 4.14
C ARG A 244 -23.99 -13.45 3.42
N LEU A 245 -22.91 -12.70 3.58
CA LEU A 245 -21.61 -13.00 2.98
C LEU A 245 -20.71 -13.88 3.86
N GLY A 246 -21.09 -14.13 5.11
CA GLY A 246 -20.28 -14.87 6.07
C GLY A 246 -19.01 -14.14 6.50
N VAL A 247 -19.00 -12.79 6.47
CA VAL A 247 -17.85 -11.96 6.84
C VAL A 247 -18.11 -11.23 8.16
N THR A 248 -17.03 -10.89 8.86
CA THR A 248 -17.08 -10.22 10.15
C THR A 248 -16.42 -8.84 10.15
N SER A 249 -15.64 -8.54 9.12
CA SER A 249 -14.82 -7.33 9.02
C SER A 249 -14.91 -6.65 7.65
N PRO A 250 -14.68 -5.32 7.56
CA PRO A 250 -14.53 -4.62 6.30
C PRO A 250 -13.41 -5.20 5.43
N TYR A 251 -12.40 -5.76 6.05
CA TYR A 251 -11.28 -6.39 5.39
C TYR A 251 -11.70 -7.62 4.58
N GLU A 252 -12.51 -8.49 5.18
CA GLU A 252 -13.03 -9.68 4.49
C GLU A 252 -13.92 -9.30 3.31
N LEU A 253 -14.69 -8.19 3.41
CA LEU A 253 -15.45 -7.65 2.28
C LEU A 253 -14.56 -7.33 1.08
N LEU A 254 -13.43 -6.67 1.33
CA LEU A 254 -12.50 -6.31 0.27
C LEU A 254 -11.91 -7.56 -0.40
N GLY A 255 -11.60 -8.59 0.37
CA GLY A 255 -11.12 -9.89 -0.13
C GLY A 255 -12.08 -10.56 -1.12
N LEU A 256 -13.40 -10.34 -0.98
CA LEU A 256 -14.40 -10.90 -1.89
C LEU A 256 -14.40 -10.24 -3.27
N VAL A 257 -13.91 -9.01 -3.41
CA VAL A 257 -14.02 -8.19 -4.63
C VAL A 257 -12.68 -7.66 -5.15
N ALA A 258 -11.57 -7.99 -4.50
CA ALA A 258 -10.24 -7.47 -4.84
C ALA A 258 -9.61 -8.10 -6.10
N HIS A 259 -10.15 -9.23 -6.58
CA HIS A 259 -9.61 -9.98 -7.74
C HIS A 259 -10.49 -9.88 -8.98
#